data_766c5a5ba49019c9ccdca5116131e6eb
#
_entry.id   766c5a5ba49019c9ccdca5116131e6eb
#
_cell.length_a   1.000
_cell.length_b   1.000
_cell.length_c   1.000
_cell.angle_alpha   90.00
_cell.angle_beta   90.00
_cell.angle_gamma   90.00
#
_symmetry.space_group_name_H-M   'P 1'
#
loop_
_entity.id
_entity.type
_entity.pdbx_description
1 polymer ?
#
loop_
_entity_poly.entity_id
_entity_poly.type
_entity_poly.pdbx_seq_one_letter_code
_entity_poly.pdbx_strand_id
1 'polypeptide(L)'
;PMTLHILSKQDTVLNKFIAQIRDKSVQKDSMRFRRNLERIGEITAYEISKELAYSPRIVETPLGEAEVGLIDDQVVVATILRAGLPYHQGFLNYFDDAENAFVSAYRKSTKDGKFTVKVEYISCGDLEGKVLLLVDPMLATGSSLVLAYKALCEKGGTPKYTHVAAVIASEQGIDYCLLYTSPSPRDLSTSR
;
A
#
# COMPACT_ATOMS: atom_id res chain seq x y z
N PRO A 1 -18.77 -0.78 -0.52
CA PRO A 1 -18.18 -2.04 -0.98
C PRO A 1 -16.75 -1.81 -1.45
N MET A 2 -15.86 -2.78 -1.21
CA MET A 2 -14.47 -2.72 -1.62
C MET A 2 -14.35 -3.08 -3.10
N THR A 3 -13.53 -2.37 -3.85
CA THR A 3 -13.25 -2.62 -5.26
C THR A 3 -11.85 -3.22 -5.41
N LEU A 4 -11.74 -4.26 -6.23
CA LEU A 4 -10.47 -4.90 -6.55
C LEU A 4 -9.93 -4.38 -7.89
N HIS A 5 -8.72 -3.83 -7.87
CA HIS A 5 -8.01 -3.40 -9.06
C HIS A 5 -6.81 -4.31 -9.29
N ILE A 6 -6.75 -4.95 -10.44
CA ILE A 6 -5.60 -5.78 -10.84
C ILE A 6 -4.86 -5.06 -11.96
N LEU A 7 -3.75 -4.38 -11.61
CA LEU A 7 -3.02 -3.52 -12.52
C LEU A 7 -2.35 -4.31 -13.67
N SER A 8 -2.01 -5.58 -13.43
CA SER A 8 -1.36 -6.43 -14.43
C SER A 8 -2.31 -6.96 -15.52
N LYS A 9 -3.61 -6.72 -15.43
CA LYS A 9 -4.57 -7.09 -16.50
C LYS A 9 -4.36 -6.29 -17.79
N GLN A 10 -3.80 -5.11 -17.69
CA GLN A 10 -3.49 -4.26 -18.82
C GLN A 10 -1.98 -4.27 -19.05
N ASP A 11 -1.58 -4.41 -20.31
CA ASP A 11 -0.15 -4.39 -20.65
C ASP A 11 0.43 -2.98 -20.49
N THR A 12 1.38 -2.85 -19.59
CA THR A 12 2.11 -1.64 -19.29
C THR A 12 3.56 -1.96 -18.94
N VAL A 13 4.39 -0.95 -18.74
CA VAL A 13 5.75 -1.13 -18.25
C VAL A 13 5.82 -1.83 -16.89
N LEU A 14 4.73 -1.82 -16.13
CA LEU A 14 4.62 -2.55 -14.85
C LEU A 14 4.94 -4.03 -15.02
N ASN A 15 4.52 -4.63 -16.14
CA ASN A 15 4.74 -6.05 -16.42
C ASN A 15 6.22 -6.42 -16.41
N LYS A 16 7.08 -5.52 -16.89
CA LYS A 16 8.54 -5.73 -16.89
C LYS A 16 9.07 -5.88 -15.47
N PHE A 17 8.67 -4.99 -14.57
CA PHE A 17 9.17 -5.00 -13.19
C PHE A 17 8.62 -6.18 -12.39
N ILE A 18 7.35 -6.52 -12.58
CA ILE A 18 6.74 -7.71 -11.96
C ILE A 18 7.41 -9.00 -12.47
N ALA A 19 7.64 -9.10 -13.78
CA ALA A 19 8.33 -10.25 -14.34
C ALA A 19 9.72 -10.43 -13.73
N GLN A 20 10.48 -9.34 -13.58
CA GLN A 20 11.83 -9.40 -13.02
C GLN A 20 11.84 -9.83 -11.55
N ILE A 21 10.90 -9.41 -10.73
CA ILE A 21 10.85 -9.84 -9.32
C ILE A 21 10.40 -11.30 -9.17
N ARG A 22 9.71 -11.85 -10.15
CA ARG A 22 9.24 -13.24 -10.16
C ARG A 22 10.20 -14.19 -10.83
N ASP A 23 11.08 -13.71 -11.70
CA ASP A 23 12.03 -14.53 -12.46
C ASP A 23 13.12 -15.07 -11.54
N LYS A 24 13.25 -16.40 -11.46
CA LYS A 24 14.25 -17.07 -10.62
C LYS A 24 15.68 -16.68 -10.97
N SER A 25 15.95 -16.32 -12.22
CA SER A 25 17.29 -15.92 -12.65
C SER A 25 17.64 -14.49 -12.27
N VAL A 26 16.65 -13.62 -12.10
CA VAL A 26 16.81 -12.19 -11.84
C VAL A 26 16.61 -11.84 -10.36
N GLN A 27 15.72 -12.53 -9.66
CA GLN A 27 15.35 -12.21 -8.27
C GLN A 27 16.50 -12.33 -7.26
N LYS A 28 17.60 -12.97 -7.64
CA LYS A 28 18.82 -13.06 -6.81
C LYS A 28 19.62 -11.76 -6.78
N ASP A 29 19.42 -10.89 -7.75
CA ASP A 29 20.00 -9.53 -7.77
C ASP A 29 19.23 -8.65 -6.76
N SER A 30 19.78 -8.54 -5.55
CA SER A 30 19.12 -7.87 -4.44
C SER A 30 18.87 -6.37 -4.70
N MET A 31 19.80 -5.71 -5.37
CA MET A 31 19.64 -4.29 -5.71
C MET A 31 18.49 -4.09 -6.69
N ARG A 32 18.44 -4.90 -7.75
CA ARG A 32 17.38 -4.84 -8.76
C ARG A 32 16.02 -5.20 -8.15
N PHE A 33 15.99 -6.19 -7.27
CA PHE A 33 14.76 -6.59 -6.57
C PHE A 33 14.17 -5.42 -5.77
N ARG A 34 15.00 -4.77 -4.94
CA ARG A 34 14.57 -3.62 -4.15
C ARG A 34 14.16 -2.44 -5.05
N ARG A 35 14.95 -2.16 -6.08
CA ARG A 35 14.66 -1.05 -7.00
C ARG A 35 13.37 -1.28 -7.77
N ASN A 36 13.09 -2.53 -8.17
CA ASN A 36 11.83 -2.87 -8.84
C ASN A 36 10.63 -2.74 -7.91
N LEU A 37 10.75 -3.10 -6.64
CA LEU A 37 9.67 -2.87 -5.66
C LEU A 37 9.36 -1.37 -5.53
N GLU A 38 10.38 -0.54 -5.51
CA GLU A 38 10.21 0.92 -5.48
C GLU A 38 9.51 1.43 -6.75
N ARG A 39 9.90 0.97 -7.93
CA ARG A 39 9.28 1.32 -9.20
C ARG A 39 7.81 0.89 -9.26
N ILE A 40 7.51 -0.30 -8.80
CA ILE A 40 6.14 -0.81 -8.71
C ILE A 40 5.33 0.05 -7.73
N GLY A 41 5.95 0.46 -6.62
CA GLY A 41 5.33 1.38 -5.66
C GLY A 41 4.97 2.73 -6.29
N GLU A 42 5.86 3.31 -7.09
CA GLU A 42 5.60 4.56 -7.82
C GLU A 42 4.42 4.42 -8.79
N ILE A 43 4.39 3.34 -9.56
CA ILE A 43 3.31 3.08 -10.52
C ILE A 43 1.98 2.87 -9.78
N THR A 44 1.99 2.11 -8.70
CA THR A 44 0.79 1.87 -7.90
C THR A 44 0.30 3.15 -7.25
N ALA A 45 1.20 3.98 -6.74
CA ALA A 45 0.86 5.29 -6.19
C ALA A 45 0.17 6.18 -7.24
N TYR A 46 0.68 6.21 -8.45
CA TYR A 46 0.05 6.94 -9.55
C TYR A 46 -1.37 6.43 -9.84
N GLU A 47 -1.56 5.13 -9.91
CA GLU A 47 -2.88 4.53 -10.14
C GLU A 47 -3.86 4.87 -9.00
N ILE A 48 -3.43 4.78 -7.74
CA ILE A 48 -4.25 5.13 -6.58
C ILE A 48 -4.58 6.62 -6.60
N SER A 49 -3.68 7.48 -7.07
CA SER A 49 -3.91 8.92 -7.11
C SER A 49 -5.15 9.32 -7.91
N LYS A 50 -5.59 8.49 -8.85
CA LYS A 50 -6.82 8.72 -9.62
C LYS A 50 -8.09 8.62 -8.79
N GLU A 51 -8.02 7.96 -7.64
CA GLU A 51 -9.15 7.72 -6.74
C GLU A 51 -9.20 8.73 -5.58
N LEU A 52 -8.24 9.65 -5.50
CA LEU A 52 -8.17 10.65 -4.43
C LEU A 52 -9.05 11.86 -4.75
N ALA A 53 -9.35 12.66 -3.73
CA ALA A 53 -10.06 13.90 -3.88
C ALA A 53 -9.12 15.01 -4.35
N TYR A 54 -9.60 15.81 -5.29
CA TYR A 54 -8.87 16.94 -5.88
C TYR A 54 -9.66 18.22 -5.70
N SER A 55 -8.94 19.34 -5.54
CA SER A 55 -9.55 20.66 -5.56
C SER A 55 -8.75 21.58 -6.48
N PRO A 56 -9.44 22.55 -7.14
CA PRO A 56 -8.75 23.49 -8.02
C PRO A 56 -7.89 24.45 -7.20
N ARG A 57 -6.67 24.68 -7.66
CA ARG A 57 -5.73 25.65 -7.10
C ARG A 57 -5.21 26.57 -8.19
N ILE A 58 -5.07 27.84 -7.85
CA ILE A 58 -4.44 28.81 -8.75
C ILE A 58 -2.93 28.78 -8.51
N VAL A 59 -2.18 28.52 -9.56
CA VAL A 59 -0.73 28.59 -9.53
C VAL A 59 -0.25 29.73 -10.41
N GLU A 60 0.77 30.44 -9.96
CA GLU A 60 1.41 31.51 -10.73
C GLU A 60 2.49 30.92 -11.61
N THR A 61 2.37 31.12 -12.93
CA THR A 61 3.35 30.63 -13.91
C THR A 61 4.06 31.83 -14.54
N PRO A 62 5.18 31.59 -15.24
CA PRO A 62 5.86 32.68 -15.98
C PRO A 62 4.98 33.36 -17.03
N LEU A 63 3.91 32.73 -17.49
CA LEU A 63 2.98 33.25 -18.50
C LEU A 63 1.67 33.77 -17.92
N GLY A 64 1.50 33.73 -16.60
CA GLY A 64 0.28 34.15 -15.91
C GLY A 64 -0.26 33.08 -14.98
N GLU A 65 -1.46 33.31 -14.45
CA GLU A 65 -2.11 32.37 -13.54
C GLU A 65 -2.71 31.17 -14.31
N ALA A 66 -2.64 30.00 -13.70
CA ALA A 66 -3.28 28.79 -14.22
C ALA A 66 -4.03 28.06 -13.09
N GLU A 67 -5.17 27.49 -13.43
CA GLU A 67 -5.93 26.66 -12.51
C GLU A 67 -5.52 25.20 -12.70
N VAL A 68 -5.15 24.51 -11.60
CA VAL A 68 -4.71 23.12 -11.60
C VAL A 68 -5.46 22.37 -10.50
N GLY A 69 -5.97 21.17 -10.83
CA GLY A 69 -6.50 20.25 -9.84
C GLY A 69 -5.37 19.57 -9.05
N LEU A 70 -5.30 19.83 -7.76
CA LEU A 70 -4.29 19.22 -6.87
C LEU A 70 -4.96 18.34 -5.83
N ILE A 71 -4.22 17.36 -5.33
CA ILE A 71 -4.70 16.43 -4.30
C ILE A 71 -5.06 17.22 -3.05
N ASP A 72 -6.29 17.00 -2.57
CA ASP A 72 -6.83 17.64 -1.38
C ASP A 72 -6.81 16.72 -0.15
N ASP A 73 -6.67 15.43 -0.35
CA ASP A 73 -6.60 14.44 0.72
C ASP A 73 -5.24 14.48 1.41
N GLN A 74 -5.25 14.31 2.74
CA GLN A 74 -4.05 14.01 3.51
C GLN A 74 -3.81 12.50 3.46
N VAL A 75 -2.63 12.12 3.00
CA VAL A 75 -2.25 10.72 2.76
C VAL A 75 -1.31 10.25 3.85
N VAL A 76 -1.58 9.07 4.38
CA VAL A 76 -0.68 8.33 5.28
C VAL A 76 -0.29 7.03 4.58
N VAL A 77 1.00 6.81 4.40
CA VAL A 77 1.52 5.55 3.87
C VAL A 77 1.97 4.67 5.02
N ALA A 78 1.33 3.53 5.18
CA ALA A 78 1.64 2.56 6.22
C ALA A 78 2.18 1.27 5.61
N THR A 79 3.20 0.71 6.22
CA THR A 79 3.79 -0.54 5.74
C THR A 79 4.10 -1.49 6.88
N ILE A 80 4.15 -2.78 6.53
CA ILE A 80 4.58 -3.84 7.44
C ILE A 80 6.09 -4.01 7.27
N LEU A 81 6.81 -3.80 8.37
CA LEU A 81 8.26 -3.94 8.40
C LEU A 81 8.63 -5.43 8.29
N ARG A 82 9.75 -5.74 7.68
CA ARG A 82 10.77 -4.89 7.03
C ARG A 82 10.66 -4.94 5.51
N ALA A 83 10.06 -6.02 4.98
CA ALA A 83 10.00 -6.30 3.55
C ALA A 83 9.28 -5.20 2.74
N GLY A 84 8.37 -4.48 3.40
CA GLY A 84 7.62 -3.40 2.76
C GLY A 84 8.39 -2.12 2.48
N LEU A 85 9.59 -1.92 3.05
CA LEU A 85 10.29 -0.63 2.98
C LEU A 85 10.59 -0.15 1.56
N PRO A 86 11.10 -0.96 0.62
CA PRO A 86 11.34 -0.47 -0.74
C PRO A 86 10.06 -0.08 -1.48
N TYR A 87 9.00 -0.84 -1.27
CA TYR A 87 7.69 -0.56 -1.84
C TYR A 87 7.09 0.74 -1.27
N HIS A 88 7.19 0.91 0.04
CA HIS A 88 6.82 2.13 0.76
C HIS A 88 7.54 3.37 0.18
N GLN A 89 8.85 3.27 -0.07
CA GLN A 89 9.63 4.35 -0.66
C GLN A 89 9.07 4.78 -2.02
N GLY A 90 8.61 3.85 -2.83
CA GLY A 90 7.98 4.17 -4.10
C GLY A 90 6.75 5.07 -3.96
N PHE A 91 5.91 4.80 -2.96
CA PHE A 91 4.76 5.66 -2.65
C PHE A 91 5.19 7.06 -2.19
N LEU A 92 6.21 7.15 -1.35
CA LEU A 92 6.74 8.44 -0.88
C LEU A 92 7.34 9.28 -2.01
N ASN A 93 7.84 8.66 -3.06
CA ASN A 93 8.40 9.37 -4.20
C ASN A 93 7.35 10.19 -4.97
N TYR A 94 6.07 9.83 -4.84
CA TYR A 94 4.96 10.54 -5.48
C TYR A 94 4.07 11.29 -4.50
N PHE A 95 3.97 10.83 -3.26
CA PHE A 95 3.25 11.50 -2.20
C PHE A 95 4.24 12.16 -1.23
N ASP A 96 4.81 13.29 -1.67
CA ASP A 96 5.91 13.97 -0.97
C ASP A 96 5.54 14.39 0.46
N ASP A 97 4.28 14.76 0.67
CA ASP A 97 3.79 15.28 1.94
C ASP A 97 3.15 14.19 2.81
N ALA A 98 3.21 12.93 2.39
CA ALA A 98 2.59 11.85 3.12
C ALA A 98 3.23 11.65 4.51
N GLU A 99 2.39 11.41 5.49
CA GLU A 99 2.83 10.91 6.78
C GLU A 99 3.15 9.42 6.67
N ASN A 100 4.00 8.93 7.56
CA ASN A 100 4.42 7.54 7.58
C ASN A 100 3.86 6.82 8.80
N ALA A 101 3.48 5.55 8.60
CA ALA A 101 3.14 4.66 9.69
C ALA A 101 3.82 3.30 9.46
N PHE A 102 4.23 2.66 10.53
CA PHE A 102 4.97 1.40 10.46
C PHE A 102 4.39 0.40 11.47
N VAL A 103 4.24 -0.84 11.01
CA VAL A 103 3.83 -1.95 11.85
C VAL A 103 4.84 -3.08 11.69
N SER A 104 5.35 -3.59 12.81
CA SER A 104 6.12 -4.82 12.82
C SER A 104 5.26 -5.94 13.39
N ALA A 105 5.09 -6.99 12.63
CA ALA A 105 4.33 -8.16 13.04
C ALA A 105 5.20 -9.41 12.87
N TYR A 106 5.04 -10.37 13.77
CA TYR A 106 5.78 -11.62 13.71
C TYR A 106 4.87 -12.82 13.92
N ARG A 107 5.29 -13.94 13.37
CA ARG A 107 4.61 -15.22 13.59
C ARG A 107 5.14 -15.87 14.86
N LYS A 108 4.24 -16.15 15.79
CA LYS A 108 4.56 -16.92 17.00
C LYS A 108 3.96 -18.32 16.85
N SER A 109 4.80 -19.34 16.99
CA SER A 109 4.30 -20.70 17.03
C SER A 109 3.72 -21.01 18.42
N THR A 110 2.58 -21.67 18.44
CA THR A 110 1.96 -22.18 19.65
C THR A 110 2.35 -23.64 19.88
N LYS A 111 2.17 -24.15 21.10
CA LYS A 111 2.44 -25.55 21.47
C LYS A 111 1.71 -26.56 20.59
N ASP A 112 0.63 -26.16 19.92
CA ASP A 112 -0.21 -27.00 19.06
C ASP A 112 0.28 -27.02 17.60
N GLY A 113 1.46 -26.44 17.28
CA GLY A 113 1.97 -26.34 15.91
C GLY A 113 1.24 -25.30 15.06
N LYS A 114 0.35 -24.52 15.63
CA LYS A 114 -0.32 -23.41 14.95
C LYS A 114 0.51 -22.13 15.06
N PHE A 115 0.37 -21.27 14.05
CA PHE A 115 1.02 -19.97 14.08
C PHE A 115 -0.02 -18.89 14.39
N THR A 116 0.35 -17.96 15.29
CA THR A 116 -0.39 -16.72 15.51
C THR A 116 0.48 -15.56 15.07
N VAL A 117 -0.14 -14.52 14.50
CA VAL A 117 0.53 -13.28 14.13
C VAL A 117 0.30 -12.27 15.24
N LYS A 118 1.37 -11.67 15.74
CA LYS A 118 1.31 -10.63 16.78
C LYS A 118 2.00 -9.37 16.31
N VAL A 119 1.42 -8.22 16.67
CA VAL A 119 2.04 -6.91 16.49
C VAL A 119 3.08 -6.72 17.59
N GLU A 120 4.31 -6.45 17.19
CA GLU A 120 5.43 -6.20 18.11
C GLU A 120 5.72 -4.71 18.26
N TYR A 121 5.56 -3.96 17.17
CA TYR A 121 5.85 -2.54 17.14
C TYR A 121 4.84 -1.84 16.24
N ILE A 122 4.43 -0.66 16.67
CA ILE A 122 3.58 0.20 15.87
C ILE A 122 3.97 1.67 16.07
N SER A 123 4.12 2.38 14.97
CA SER A 123 4.29 3.82 14.94
C SER A 123 3.24 4.39 14.01
N CYS A 124 2.34 5.18 14.54
CA CYS A 124 1.23 5.75 13.78
C CYS A 124 0.76 7.02 14.47
N GLY A 125 0.57 8.09 13.67
CA GLY A 125 -0.10 9.29 14.11
C GLY A 125 -1.62 9.19 13.98
N ASP A 126 -2.28 10.32 13.98
CA ASP A 126 -3.73 10.40 13.80
C ASP A 126 -4.12 10.03 12.36
N LEU A 127 -5.11 9.15 12.22
CA LEU A 127 -5.66 8.71 10.95
C LEU A 127 -7.05 9.28 10.63
N GLU A 128 -7.68 9.94 11.61
CA GLU A 128 -9.04 10.48 11.42
C GLU A 128 -9.10 11.46 10.24
N GLY A 129 -10.02 11.19 9.32
CA GLY A 129 -10.26 12.05 8.16
C GLY A 129 -9.18 11.98 7.08
N LYS A 130 -8.18 11.12 7.23
CA LYS A 130 -7.07 10.94 6.29
C LYS A 130 -7.29 9.72 5.40
N VAL A 131 -6.57 9.66 4.30
CA VAL A 131 -6.53 8.49 3.42
C VAL A 131 -5.35 7.62 3.81
N LEU A 132 -5.61 6.39 4.20
CA LEU A 132 -4.59 5.40 4.54
C LEU A 132 -4.25 4.56 3.32
N LEU A 133 -2.97 4.54 2.95
CA LEU A 133 -2.42 3.62 1.96
C LEU A 133 -1.64 2.54 2.72
N LEU A 134 -2.20 1.35 2.83
CA LEU A 134 -1.57 0.23 3.53
C LEU A 134 -0.89 -0.66 2.49
N VAL A 135 0.43 -0.70 2.53
CA VAL A 135 1.24 -1.33 1.49
C VAL A 135 2.04 -2.50 2.04
N ASP A 136 1.98 -3.62 1.32
CA ASP A 136 2.74 -4.83 1.63
C ASP A 136 3.05 -5.56 0.31
N PRO A 137 4.32 -5.89 0.01
CA PRO A 137 4.66 -6.55 -1.25
C PRO A 137 3.96 -7.88 -1.47
N MET A 138 3.73 -8.65 -0.42
CA MET A 138 3.21 -10.01 -0.51
C MET A 138 1.93 -10.16 0.31
N LEU A 139 0.83 -10.41 -0.35
CA LEU A 139 -0.44 -10.72 0.28
C LEU A 139 -0.72 -12.22 0.13
N ALA A 140 -0.19 -13.03 1.07
CA ALA A 140 -0.33 -14.48 1.03
C ALA A 140 -1.65 -14.94 1.67
N THR A 141 -1.74 -14.91 3.00
CA THR A 141 -2.97 -15.27 3.72
C THR A 141 -3.86 -14.07 4.02
N GLY A 142 -3.29 -12.87 4.00
CA GLY A 142 -3.97 -11.64 4.39
C GLY A 142 -4.01 -11.38 5.88
N SER A 143 -3.65 -12.34 6.72
CA SER A 143 -3.77 -12.22 8.17
C SER A 143 -2.88 -11.13 8.76
N SER A 144 -1.63 -11.01 8.30
CA SER A 144 -0.71 -9.96 8.76
C SER A 144 -1.21 -8.57 8.40
N LEU A 145 -1.76 -8.41 7.20
CA LEU A 145 -2.26 -7.12 6.71
C LEU A 145 -3.52 -6.70 7.46
N VAL A 146 -4.46 -7.62 7.69
CA VAL A 146 -5.68 -7.34 8.46
C VAL A 146 -5.33 -6.98 9.90
N LEU A 147 -4.40 -7.71 10.52
CA LEU A 147 -3.93 -7.42 11.87
C LEU A 147 -3.29 -6.04 11.94
N ALA A 148 -2.43 -5.71 10.98
CA ALA A 148 -1.81 -4.39 10.88
C ALA A 148 -2.85 -3.27 10.73
N TYR A 149 -3.84 -3.47 9.88
CA TYR A 149 -4.93 -2.51 9.68
C TYR A 149 -5.70 -2.25 10.98
N LYS A 150 -6.09 -3.31 11.67
CA LYS A 150 -6.81 -3.19 12.95
C LYS A 150 -5.98 -2.47 14.01
N ALA A 151 -4.69 -2.80 14.12
CA ALA A 151 -3.77 -2.16 15.04
C ALA A 151 -3.57 -0.67 14.74
N LEU A 152 -3.46 -0.31 13.47
CA LEU A 152 -3.35 1.09 13.04
C LEU A 152 -4.61 1.88 13.38
N CYS A 153 -5.79 1.32 13.12
CA CYS A 153 -7.06 1.98 13.44
C CYS A 153 -7.27 2.11 14.95
N GLU A 154 -6.87 1.11 15.72
CA GLU A 154 -6.95 1.16 17.17
C GLU A 154 -6.08 2.27 17.75
N LYS A 155 -4.88 2.47 17.19
CA LYS A 155 -3.95 3.52 17.64
C LYS A 155 -4.28 4.90 17.09
N GLY A 156 -4.61 5.00 15.81
CA GLY A 156 -4.72 6.28 15.10
C GLY A 156 -6.14 6.74 14.79
N GLY A 157 -7.14 5.88 15.01
CA GLY A 157 -8.52 6.18 14.66
C GLY A 157 -8.91 5.67 13.28
N THR A 158 -10.09 6.07 12.83
CA THR A 158 -10.68 5.58 11.58
C THR A 158 -10.31 6.47 10.40
N PRO A 159 -9.57 5.97 9.40
CA PRO A 159 -9.30 6.75 8.20
C PRO A 159 -10.58 6.98 7.39
N LYS A 160 -10.58 8.06 6.63
CA LYS A 160 -11.67 8.40 5.68
C LYS A 160 -11.82 7.32 4.62
N TYR A 161 -10.71 6.90 4.04
CA TYR A 161 -10.61 5.78 3.09
C TYR A 161 -9.34 4.99 3.38
N THR A 162 -9.36 3.72 3.01
CA THR A 162 -8.16 2.87 3.03
C THR A 162 -8.00 2.19 1.68
N HIS A 163 -6.81 2.35 1.08
CA HIS A 163 -6.37 1.58 -0.06
C HIS A 163 -5.32 0.58 0.40
N VAL A 164 -5.53 -0.68 0.06
CA VAL A 164 -4.54 -1.74 0.29
C VAL A 164 -3.82 -2.00 -1.02
N ALA A 165 -2.52 -1.97 -0.99
CA ALA A 165 -1.69 -2.20 -2.17
C ALA A 165 -0.71 -3.34 -1.94
N ALA A 166 -0.70 -4.32 -2.85
CA ALA A 166 0.23 -5.44 -2.83
C ALA A 166 0.83 -5.64 -4.22
N VAL A 167 2.07 -6.12 -4.26
CA VAL A 167 2.73 -6.44 -5.53
C VAL A 167 2.22 -7.77 -6.05
N ILE A 168 2.22 -8.79 -5.21
CA ILE A 168 1.72 -10.13 -5.51
C ILE A 168 0.71 -10.51 -4.43
N ALA A 169 -0.43 -11.02 -4.86
CA ALA A 169 -1.48 -11.46 -3.95
C ALA A 169 -2.04 -12.81 -4.35
N SER A 170 -2.29 -13.65 -3.35
CA SER A 170 -3.05 -14.88 -3.54
C SER A 170 -4.56 -14.58 -3.51
N GLU A 171 -5.36 -15.45 -4.11
CA GLU A 171 -6.83 -15.34 -4.02
C GLU A 171 -7.30 -15.43 -2.57
N GLN A 172 -6.72 -16.33 -1.79
CA GLN A 172 -7.01 -16.46 -0.36
C GLN A 172 -6.75 -15.15 0.39
N GLY A 173 -5.61 -14.50 0.14
CA GLY A 173 -5.26 -13.24 0.78
C GLY A 173 -6.19 -12.10 0.41
N ILE A 174 -6.57 -12.02 -0.87
CA ILE A 174 -7.54 -11.04 -1.35
C ILE A 174 -8.89 -11.23 -0.67
N ASP A 175 -9.42 -12.45 -0.68
CA ASP A 175 -10.72 -12.77 -0.07
C ASP A 175 -10.73 -12.47 1.42
N TYR A 176 -9.65 -12.80 2.13
CA TYR A 176 -9.52 -12.52 3.55
C TYR A 176 -9.54 -11.02 3.83
N CYS A 177 -8.81 -10.23 3.05
CA CYS A 177 -8.81 -8.77 3.19
C CYS A 177 -10.16 -8.16 2.89
N LEU A 178 -10.84 -8.61 1.83
CA LEU A 178 -12.18 -8.14 1.47
C LEU A 178 -13.19 -8.41 2.58
N LEU A 179 -13.05 -9.52 3.30
CA LEU A 179 -13.98 -9.93 4.34
C LEU A 179 -13.75 -9.21 5.67
N TYR A 180 -12.49 -9.00 6.08
CA TYR A 180 -12.14 -8.59 7.44
C TYR A 180 -11.68 -7.14 7.60
N THR A 181 -11.56 -6.37 6.52
CA THR A 181 -11.15 -4.96 6.58
C THR A 181 -12.30 -3.97 6.40
N SER A 182 -13.54 -4.41 6.53
CA SER A 182 -14.71 -3.54 6.58
C SER A 182 -14.75 -2.77 7.92
N PRO A 183 -15.24 -1.49 7.98
CA PRO A 183 -15.99 -0.79 6.92
C PRO A 183 -15.16 0.08 5.99
N SER A 184 -13.88 0.20 6.23
CA SER A 184 -13.10 1.31 5.66
C SER A 184 -12.25 1.02 4.43
N PRO A 185 -11.71 -0.18 4.15
CA PRO A 185 -10.97 -0.34 2.90
C PRO A 185 -11.92 -0.31 1.71
N ARG A 186 -11.63 0.57 0.75
CA ARG A 186 -12.44 0.68 -0.46
C ARG A 186 -11.81 0.01 -1.66
N ASP A 187 -10.48 0.02 -1.72
CA ASP A 187 -9.77 -0.47 -2.87
C ASP A 187 -8.58 -1.32 -2.50
N LEU A 188 -8.43 -2.41 -3.22
CA LEU A 188 -7.26 -3.28 -3.18
C LEU A 188 -6.61 -3.27 -4.56
N SER A 189 -5.40 -2.72 -4.64
CA SER A 189 -4.60 -2.68 -5.86
C SER A 189 -3.48 -3.71 -5.79
N THR A 190 -3.44 -4.63 -6.75
CA THR A 190 -2.49 -5.73 -6.76
C THR A 190 -2.29 -6.30 -8.16
N SER A 191 -1.30 -7.20 -8.30
CA SER A 191 -1.18 -8.13 -9.42
C SER A 191 -1.33 -9.57 -8.91
N ARG A 192 -1.96 -10.41 -9.72
CA ARG A 192 -2.11 -11.85 -9.45
C ARG A 192 -1.00 -12.67 -10.07
#